data_9d51203c0ea09a30b22dafb4b1266136
#
_entry.id   9d51203c0ea09a30b22dafb4b1266136
#
_cell.length_a   1.000
_cell.length_b   1.000
_cell.length_c   1.000
_cell.angle_alpha   90.00
_cell.angle_beta   90.00
_cell.angle_gamma   90.00
#
_symmetry.space_group_name_H-M   'P 1'
#
loop_
_entity.id
_entity.type
_entity.pdbx_description
1 polymer ?
#
loop_
_entity_poly.entity_id
_entity_poly.type
_entity_poly.pdbx_seq_one_letter_code
_entity_poly.pdbx_strand_id
1 'polypeptide(L)'
;MKKLFIGGAVIAALSVAAYVAIPNPPSPSTAETALPPEGAPLVNIVVPDQFSAQAQLGKTAYEAVCATCHGSNATGKMGFGPPLIHPIYEPNHHGDMAFQMAAQNGVQAHHWPFGNMPPQAGVTSSDVNAIVAYVREIQRANGIN
;
A
#
# COMPACT_ATOMS: atom_id res chain seq x y z
N MET A 1 24.70 75.40 34.56
CA MET A 1 24.17 74.10 35.04
C MET A 1 24.05 73.19 33.84
N LYS A 2 25.06 72.33 33.61
CA LYS A 2 25.11 71.35 32.50
C LYS A 2 24.82 69.98 33.11
N LYS A 3 23.68 69.39 32.78
CA LYS A 3 23.39 68.00 33.14
C LYS A 3 23.69 67.10 31.94
N LEU A 4 24.60 66.18 32.19
CA LEU A 4 25.17 65.20 31.27
C LEU A 4 24.15 64.10 31.02
N PHE A 5 23.80 63.81 29.79
CA PHE A 5 23.06 62.63 29.38
C PHE A 5 24.08 61.54 28.95
N ILE A 6 24.39 60.68 29.85
CA ILE A 6 25.12 59.43 29.52
C ILE A 6 24.26 58.30 30.03
N GLY A 7 23.56 57.59 29.17
CA GLY A 7 22.75 56.47 29.60
C GLY A 7 21.83 55.88 28.50
N GLY A 8 22.33 55.63 27.31
CA GLY A 8 21.45 55.05 26.26
C GLY A 8 22.10 54.10 25.27
N ALA A 9 23.40 53.84 25.39
CA ALA A 9 24.10 53.08 24.34
C ALA A 9 24.53 51.63 24.72
N VAL A 10 24.24 51.16 25.95
CA VAL A 10 24.77 49.86 26.42
C VAL A 10 23.77 48.71 26.32
N ILE A 11 22.46 49.00 26.16
CA ILE A 11 21.43 47.96 26.16
C ILE A 11 21.21 47.32 24.77
N ALA A 12 21.59 48.00 23.67
CA ALA A 12 21.37 47.48 22.32
C ALA A 12 22.41 46.47 21.85
N ALA A 13 23.57 46.35 22.53
CA ALA A 13 24.63 45.43 22.08
C ALA A 13 24.53 44.02 22.64
N LEU A 14 23.70 43.77 23.67
CA LEU A 14 23.55 42.44 24.28
C LEU A 14 22.46 41.57 23.67
N SER A 15 21.54 42.13 22.88
CA SER A 15 20.41 41.42 22.26
C SER A 15 20.78 40.78 20.91
N VAL A 16 21.87 41.16 20.25
CA VAL A 16 22.28 40.61 18.95
C VAL A 16 23.16 39.34 19.14
N ALA A 17 23.88 39.23 20.26
CA ALA A 17 24.77 38.10 20.51
C ALA A 17 24.02 36.79 20.94
N ALA A 18 22.78 36.92 21.41
CA ALA A 18 21.97 35.75 21.85
C ALA A 18 21.25 35.02 20.70
N TYR A 19 21.12 35.68 19.51
CA TYR A 19 20.38 35.10 18.38
C TYR A 19 21.22 34.14 17.51
N VAL A 20 22.56 34.13 17.66
CA VAL A 20 23.46 33.36 16.79
C VAL A 20 23.76 31.94 17.36
N ALA A 21 23.33 31.65 18.60
CA ALA A 21 23.69 30.43 19.28
C ALA A 21 22.57 29.37 19.42
N ILE A 22 21.42 29.55 18.72
CA ILE A 22 20.41 28.49 18.66
C ILE A 22 20.82 27.53 17.55
N PRO A 23 21.26 26.29 17.85
CA PRO A 23 21.51 25.32 16.80
C PRO A 23 20.20 25.07 16.06
N ASN A 24 20.22 25.22 14.73
CA ASN A 24 19.09 24.83 13.90
C ASN A 24 18.67 23.40 14.27
N PRO A 25 17.38 23.14 14.54
CA PRO A 25 16.91 21.79 14.72
C PRO A 25 17.31 21.00 13.45
N PRO A 26 17.76 19.74 13.60
CA PRO A 26 18.06 18.92 12.45
C PRO A 26 16.84 18.92 11.53
N SER A 27 17.06 19.25 10.27
CA SER A 27 16.02 19.12 9.25
C SER A 27 15.45 17.70 9.33
N PRO A 28 14.11 17.51 9.33
CA PRO A 28 13.56 16.17 9.28
C PRO A 28 14.19 15.48 8.07
N SER A 29 14.93 14.42 8.34
CA SER A 29 15.41 13.51 7.30
C SER A 29 14.15 13.03 6.58
N THR A 30 13.93 13.48 5.34
CA THR A 30 13.02 12.81 4.44
C THR A 30 13.60 11.43 4.24
N ALA A 31 13.13 10.46 5.02
CA ALA A 31 13.32 9.07 4.71
C ALA A 31 12.66 8.90 3.33
N GLU A 32 13.48 8.98 2.29
CA GLU A 32 13.10 8.58 0.94
C GLU A 32 12.62 7.14 1.09
N THR A 33 11.30 6.96 1.02
CA THR A 33 10.70 5.63 1.10
C THR A 33 11.11 4.92 -0.17
N ALA A 34 12.25 4.25 -0.12
CA ALA A 34 12.71 3.43 -1.22
C ALA A 34 11.60 2.42 -1.58
N LEU A 35 11.31 2.30 -2.87
CA LEU A 35 10.35 1.31 -3.35
C LEU A 35 10.80 -0.08 -2.87
N PRO A 36 9.85 -0.96 -2.52
CA PRO A 36 10.18 -2.33 -2.19
C PRO A 36 11.01 -2.99 -3.31
N PRO A 37 11.93 -3.89 -2.99
CA PRO A 37 12.70 -4.60 -4.01
C PRO A 37 11.76 -5.43 -4.90
N GLU A 38 12.20 -5.71 -6.14
CA GLU A 38 11.44 -6.53 -7.08
C GLU A 38 11.04 -7.88 -6.45
N GLY A 39 9.79 -8.27 -6.65
CA GLY A 39 9.23 -9.50 -6.07
C GLY A 39 8.74 -9.38 -4.63
N ALA A 40 9.04 -8.30 -3.93
CA ALA A 40 8.56 -8.12 -2.55
C ALA A 40 7.04 -7.87 -2.49
N PRO A 41 6.38 -8.23 -1.37
CA PRO A 41 4.99 -7.91 -1.15
C PRO A 41 4.79 -6.39 -1.06
N LEU A 42 3.64 -5.93 -1.55
CA LEU A 42 3.29 -4.50 -1.60
C LEU A 42 2.51 -4.05 -0.36
N VAL A 43 1.86 -4.97 0.33
CA VAL A 43 1.09 -4.69 1.54
C VAL A 43 1.38 -5.73 2.63
N ASN A 44 1.31 -5.28 3.88
CA ASN A 44 1.32 -6.16 5.04
C ASN A 44 -0.12 -6.43 5.45
N ILE A 45 -0.47 -7.69 5.66
CA ILE A 45 -1.83 -8.12 5.93
C ILE A 45 -1.91 -9.11 7.09
N VAL A 46 -3.09 -9.19 7.68
CA VAL A 46 -3.49 -10.28 8.56
C VAL A 46 -4.13 -11.38 7.70
N VAL A 47 -3.64 -12.60 7.84
CA VAL A 47 -4.22 -13.79 7.19
C VAL A 47 -5.04 -14.53 8.24
N PRO A 48 -6.31 -14.90 7.96
CA PRO A 48 -7.11 -15.69 8.88
C PRO A 48 -6.46 -17.03 9.22
N ASP A 49 -6.54 -17.46 10.48
CA ASP A 49 -6.05 -18.79 10.91
C ASP A 49 -6.84 -19.93 10.26
N GLN A 50 -8.10 -19.69 9.93
CA GLN A 50 -8.99 -20.66 9.31
C GLN A 50 -9.78 -19.99 8.17
N PHE A 51 -9.99 -20.76 7.12
CA PHE A 51 -10.79 -20.41 5.96
C PHE A 51 -12.02 -21.32 5.86
N SER A 52 -13.11 -20.83 5.30
CA SER A 52 -14.22 -21.69 4.90
C SER A 52 -13.77 -22.73 3.89
N ALA A 53 -14.53 -23.80 3.74
CA ALA A 53 -14.22 -24.85 2.76
C ALA A 53 -14.08 -24.30 1.33
N GLN A 54 -14.95 -23.35 0.96
CA GLN A 54 -14.88 -22.66 -0.34
C GLN A 54 -13.60 -21.85 -0.50
N ALA A 55 -13.21 -21.10 0.53
CA ALA A 55 -11.99 -20.29 0.50
C ALA A 55 -10.72 -21.15 0.52
N GLN A 56 -10.74 -22.33 1.12
CA GLN A 56 -9.62 -23.27 1.06
C GLN A 56 -9.40 -23.81 -0.37
N LEU A 57 -10.47 -24.14 -1.08
CA LEU A 57 -10.39 -24.48 -2.51
C LEU A 57 -9.86 -23.29 -3.31
N GLY A 58 -10.36 -22.09 -3.01
CA GLY A 58 -9.92 -20.85 -3.63
C GLY A 58 -8.45 -20.55 -3.39
N LYS A 59 -7.94 -20.79 -2.19
CA LYS A 59 -6.52 -20.65 -1.87
C LYS A 59 -5.68 -21.54 -2.77
N THR A 60 -6.04 -22.80 -2.91
CA THR A 60 -5.30 -23.75 -3.76
C THR A 60 -5.28 -23.28 -5.22
N ALA A 61 -6.43 -22.87 -5.77
CA ALA A 61 -6.52 -22.37 -7.14
C ALA A 61 -5.76 -21.04 -7.31
N TYR A 62 -5.85 -20.15 -6.32
CA TYR A 62 -5.12 -18.88 -6.30
C TYR A 62 -3.60 -19.09 -6.33
N GLU A 63 -3.08 -19.96 -5.49
CA GLU A 63 -1.65 -20.28 -5.40
C GLU A 63 -1.14 -20.88 -6.71
N ALA A 64 -1.95 -21.68 -7.38
CA ALA A 64 -1.57 -22.32 -8.64
C ALA A 64 -1.48 -21.34 -9.83
N VAL A 65 -2.31 -20.28 -9.85
CA VAL A 65 -2.44 -19.42 -11.04
C VAL A 65 -2.14 -17.96 -10.72
N CYS A 66 -2.79 -17.38 -9.72
CA CYS A 66 -2.80 -15.93 -9.49
C CYS A 66 -1.57 -15.44 -8.73
N ALA A 67 -1.04 -16.24 -7.80
CA ALA A 67 0.05 -15.87 -6.91
C ALA A 67 1.35 -15.50 -7.64
N THR A 68 1.56 -16.03 -8.85
CA THR A 68 2.74 -15.73 -9.67
C THR A 68 2.91 -14.23 -9.88
N CYS A 69 1.80 -13.51 -10.11
CA CYS A 69 1.77 -12.07 -10.32
C CYS A 69 1.27 -11.30 -9.09
N HIS A 70 0.23 -11.79 -8.42
CA HIS A 70 -0.43 -11.08 -7.32
C HIS A 70 0.18 -11.37 -5.93
N GLY A 71 1.25 -12.15 -5.87
CA GLY A 71 1.95 -12.49 -4.64
C GLY A 71 1.20 -13.49 -3.75
N SER A 72 1.91 -14.05 -2.78
CA SER A 72 1.30 -14.94 -1.78
C SER A 72 0.25 -14.18 -0.97
N ASN A 73 -0.86 -14.86 -0.67
CA ASN A 73 -1.97 -14.27 0.08
C ASN A 73 -2.51 -12.96 -0.51
N ALA A 74 -2.36 -12.77 -1.81
CA ALA A 74 -2.87 -11.60 -2.52
C ALA A 74 -2.27 -10.25 -2.07
N THR A 75 -1.04 -10.26 -1.53
CA THR A 75 -0.32 -9.08 -1.07
C THR A 75 0.23 -8.19 -2.18
N GLY A 76 0.06 -8.58 -3.43
CA GLY A 76 0.78 -8.01 -4.56
C GLY A 76 2.24 -8.47 -4.62
N LYS A 77 2.89 -8.17 -5.73
CA LYS A 77 4.28 -8.52 -5.97
C LYS A 77 4.93 -7.39 -6.77
N MET A 78 5.88 -6.69 -6.17
CA MET A 78 6.55 -5.55 -6.79
C MET A 78 7.12 -5.93 -8.16
N GLY A 79 6.76 -5.15 -9.18
CA GLY A 79 7.17 -5.37 -10.56
C GLY A 79 6.31 -6.36 -11.36
N PHE A 80 5.37 -7.09 -10.71
CA PHE A 80 4.58 -8.14 -11.37
C PHE A 80 3.07 -7.88 -11.35
N GLY A 81 2.50 -7.53 -10.20
CA GLY A 81 1.06 -7.34 -10.11
C GLY A 81 0.58 -6.74 -8.80
N PRO A 82 -0.62 -6.17 -8.80
CA PRO A 82 -1.16 -5.44 -7.67
C PRO A 82 -1.60 -6.33 -6.51
N PRO A 83 -1.64 -5.78 -5.28
CA PRO A 83 -2.27 -6.44 -4.14
C PRO A 83 -3.79 -6.48 -4.35
N LEU A 84 -4.42 -7.62 -4.13
CA LEU A 84 -5.88 -7.72 -4.10
C LEU A 84 -6.46 -7.42 -2.71
N ILE A 85 -5.58 -7.37 -1.70
CA ILE A 85 -5.94 -6.92 -0.33
C ILE A 85 -5.64 -5.43 -0.24
N HIS A 86 -6.49 -4.64 -0.86
CA HIS A 86 -6.37 -3.20 -0.94
C HIS A 86 -7.78 -2.59 -1.10
N PRO A 87 -8.08 -1.42 -0.49
CA PRO A 87 -9.42 -0.80 -0.58
C PRO A 87 -9.97 -0.62 -2.00
N ILE A 88 -9.08 -0.42 -3.00
CA ILE A 88 -9.50 -0.31 -4.40
C ILE A 88 -10.21 -1.57 -4.92
N TYR A 89 -9.99 -2.72 -4.28
CA TYR A 89 -10.63 -4.01 -4.63
C TYR A 89 -11.78 -4.38 -3.68
N GLU A 90 -12.29 -3.43 -2.89
CA GLU A 90 -13.48 -3.64 -2.07
C GLU A 90 -14.70 -4.03 -2.92
N PRO A 91 -15.69 -4.74 -2.34
CA PRO A 91 -16.86 -5.22 -3.09
C PRO A 91 -17.65 -4.11 -3.80
N ASN A 92 -17.70 -2.90 -3.22
CA ASN A 92 -18.44 -1.77 -3.79
C ASN A 92 -17.73 -1.12 -5.00
N HIS A 93 -16.42 -1.34 -5.15
CA HIS A 93 -15.65 -0.80 -6.27
C HIS A 93 -15.27 -1.88 -7.30
N HIS A 94 -14.77 -3.02 -6.83
CA HIS A 94 -14.51 -4.21 -7.66
C HIS A 94 -15.29 -5.40 -7.11
N GLY A 95 -16.57 -5.50 -7.46
CA GLY A 95 -17.42 -6.62 -7.08
C GLY A 95 -16.94 -7.97 -7.61
N ASP A 96 -17.53 -9.05 -7.14
CA ASP A 96 -17.08 -10.41 -7.46
C ASP A 96 -17.07 -10.70 -8.96
N MET A 97 -18.02 -10.11 -9.71
CA MET A 97 -18.06 -10.23 -11.16
C MET A 97 -16.83 -9.60 -11.84
N ALA A 98 -16.21 -8.58 -11.24
CA ALA A 98 -15.00 -7.99 -11.80
C ALA A 98 -13.83 -8.98 -11.83
N PHE A 99 -13.73 -9.87 -10.83
CA PHE A 99 -12.75 -10.94 -10.80
C PHE A 99 -13.01 -11.97 -11.92
N GLN A 100 -14.30 -12.31 -12.16
CA GLN A 100 -14.68 -13.21 -13.26
C GLN A 100 -14.26 -12.62 -14.60
N MET A 101 -14.60 -11.35 -14.83
CA MET A 101 -14.27 -10.65 -16.07
C MET A 101 -12.75 -10.52 -16.25
N ALA A 102 -12.03 -10.23 -15.18
CA ALA A 102 -10.58 -10.12 -15.20
C ALA A 102 -9.91 -11.46 -15.59
N ALA A 103 -10.36 -12.55 -14.99
CA ALA A 103 -9.83 -13.89 -15.31
C ALA A 103 -10.14 -14.29 -16.75
N GLN A 104 -11.35 -14.03 -17.23
CA GLN A 104 -11.81 -14.44 -18.56
C GLN A 104 -11.22 -13.60 -19.69
N ASN A 105 -11.18 -12.26 -19.52
CA ASN A 105 -10.88 -11.32 -20.60
C ASN A 105 -9.55 -10.60 -20.42
N GLY A 106 -8.90 -10.77 -19.25
CA GLY A 106 -7.79 -9.91 -18.85
C GLY A 106 -8.25 -8.51 -18.44
N VAL A 107 -7.30 -7.68 -18.08
CA VAL A 107 -7.53 -6.29 -17.64
C VAL A 107 -6.55 -5.36 -18.34
N GLN A 108 -7.05 -4.28 -18.90
CA GLN A 108 -6.20 -3.15 -19.26
C GLN A 108 -5.82 -2.38 -17.98
N ALA A 109 -4.53 -2.18 -17.75
CA ALA A 109 -4.04 -1.51 -16.56
C ALA A 109 -4.61 -0.10 -16.42
N HIS A 110 -5.16 0.23 -15.24
CA HIS A 110 -5.79 1.53 -14.97
C HIS A 110 -5.57 2.04 -13.55
N HIS A 111 -5.19 1.20 -12.59
CA HIS A 111 -4.91 1.60 -11.21
C HIS A 111 -3.43 1.46 -10.82
N TRP A 112 -2.71 0.54 -11.47
CA TRP A 112 -1.35 0.17 -11.09
C TRP A 112 -0.41 0.16 -12.30
N PRO A 113 0.88 0.48 -12.11
CA PRO A 113 1.84 0.56 -13.21
C PRO A 113 2.45 -0.81 -13.63
N PHE A 114 1.79 -1.92 -13.30
CA PHE A 114 2.33 -3.27 -13.56
C PHE A 114 2.01 -3.82 -14.95
N GLY A 115 1.38 -3.02 -15.81
CA GLY A 115 0.95 -3.46 -17.13
C GLY A 115 -0.39 -4.21 -17.13
N ASN A 116 -0.78 -4.70 -18.30
CA ASN A 116 -2.05 -5.39 -18.49
C ASN A 116 -2.01 -6.81 -17.94
N MET A 117 -3.12 -7.23 -17.32
CA MET A 117 -3.32 -8.63 -16.94
C MET A 117 -3.83 -9.42 -18.16
N PRO A 118 -3.17 -10.50 -18.58
CA PRO A 118 -3.69 -11.35 -19.65
C PRO A 118 -4.87 -12.21 -19.17
N PRO A 119 -5.75 -12.68 -20.09
CA PRO A 119 -6.74 -13.71 -19.77
C PRO A 119 -6.08 -14.96 -19.20
N GLN A 120 -6.74 -15.60 -18.23
CA GLN A 120 -6.22 -16.79 -17.55
C GLN A 120 -6.83 -18.05 -18.16
N ALA A 121 -6.15 -18.63 -19.14
CA ALA A 121 -6.61 -19.87 -19.78
C ALA A 121 -6.62 -21.04 -18.78
N GLY A 122 -7.67 -21.86 -18.82
CA GLY A 122 -7.80 -23.05 -17.99
C GLY A 122 -8.38 -22.80 -16.59
N VAL A 123 -8.68 -21.55 -16.22
CA VAL A 123 -9.39 -21.21 -14.98
C VAL A 123 -10.89 -21.15 -15.27
N THR A 124 -11.67 -21.97 -14.56
CA THR A 124 -13.14 -22.00 -14.72
C THR A 124 -13.81 -20.93 -13.87
N SER A 125 -15.06 -20.57 -14.20
CA SER A 125 -15.84 -19.67 -13.35
C SER A 125 -16.03 -20.18 -11.92
N SER A 126 -16.06 -21.50 -11.74
CA SER A 126 -16.13 -22.12 -10.40
C SER A 126 -14.84 -21.89 -9.61
N ASP A 127 -13.68 -22.01 -10.27
CA ASP A 127 -12.39 -21.71 -9.64
C ASP A 127 -12.30 -20.25 -9.24
N VAL A 128 -12.73 -19.34 -10.12
CA VAL A 128 -12.74 -17.90 -9.80
C VAL A 128 -13.67 -17.60 -8.63
N ASN A 129 -14.86 -18.22 -8.55
CA ASN A 129 -15.75 -18.05 -7.39
C ASN A 129 -15.08 -18.50 -6.08
N ALA A 130 -14.34 -19.59 -6.11
CA ALA A 130 -13.58 -20.05 -4.95
C ALA A 130 -12.42 -19.08 -4.62
N ILE A 131 -11.69 -18.61 -5.62
CA ILE A 131 -10.63 -17.59 -5.46
C ILE A 131 -11.20 -16.30 -4.84
N VAL A 132 -12.34 -15.85 -5.31
CA VAL A 132 -13.03 -14.69 -4.74
C VAL A 132 -13.35 -14.90 -3.28
N ALA A 133 -13.92 -16.07 -2.91
CA ALA A 133 -14.18 -16.39 -1.50
C ALA A 133 -12.91 -16.26 -0.64
N TYR A 134 -11.79 -16.81 -1.11
CA TYR A 134 -10.50 -16.71 -0.45
C TYR A 134 -10.04 -15.25 -0.29
N VAL A 135 -10.03 -14.47 -1.37
CA VAL A 135 -9.62 -13.06 -1.34
C VAL A 135 -10.52 -12.25 -0.40
N ARG A 136 -11.84 -12.45 -0.46
CA ARG A 136 -12.81 -11.74 0.37
C ARG A 136 -12.66 -12.07 1.87
N GLU A 137 -12.29 -13.29 2.22
CA GLU A 137 -12.03 -13.63 3.62
C GLU A 137 -10.79 -12.91 4.16
N ILE A 138 -9.72 -12.81 3.36
CA ILE A 138 -8.55 -12.02 3.75
C ILE A 138 -8.91 -10.53 3.79
N GLN A 139 -9.63 -10.00 2.81
CA GLN A 139 -10.08 -8.60 2.81
C GLN A 139 -10.82 -8.25 4.10
N ARG A 140 -11.80 -9.06 4.50
CA ARG A 140 -12.55 -8.85 5.75
C ARG A 140 -11.65 -8.87 7.00
N ALA A 141 -10.68 -9.77 7.07
CA ALA A 141 -9.71 -9.81 8.16
C ALA A 141 -8.83 -8.54 8.24
N ASN A 142 -8.77 -7.77 7.15
CA ASN A 142 -8.01 -6.53 7.04
C ASN A 142 -8.93 -5.28 6.95
N GLY A 143 -10.21 -5.39 7.32
CA GLY A 143 -11.15 -4.27 7.38
C GLY A 143 -11.65 -3.77 6.03
N ILE A 144 -11.48 -4.55 4.96
CA ILE A 144 -11.99 -4.24 3.61
C ILE A 144 -13.31 -5.01 3.40
N ASN A 145 -14.46 -4.27 3.30
CA ASN A 145 -15.82 -4.82 3.28
C ASN A 145 -16.64 -4.25 2.12
#